data_c797c5d8a92661490d4e2ba706c5d29e
#
_entry.id   c797c5d8a92661490d4e2ba706c5d29e
#
_cell.length_a   1.000
_cell.length_b   1.000
_cell.length_c   1.000
_cell.angle_alpha   90.00
_cell.angle_beta   90.00
_cell.angle_gamma   90.00
#
_symmetry.space_group_name_H-M   'P 1'
#
loop_
_entity.id
_entity.type
_entity.pdbx_description
1 polymer ?
#
loop_
_entity_poly.entity_id
_entity_poly.type
_entity_poly.pdbx_seq_one_letter_code
_entity_poly.pdbx_strand_id
1 'polypeptide(L)'
;MARFIDRVVLHLQAGDGGHGCVSVHREKFKPLGGPDGGNGGHGGDILLEVSEQIHTLMDFHYRPHIKAQRGGNGAGDMRNGARGEDLILEVPAGTVVRTEKGETLADLTVPGTRFVAAEGGFGGLGNAALASKNRKAPGFALQGEPGQAHDLILELKSMADVGLVGFPSAGKSSLISVLSAAKPKIGDYPFTTLQPNLGVVDMGDSSFTIADVPGLIPGAADGKGLGLDFLRHIERTAVLAHVVDTATIEPGRDPVSDIEAMESELAKYQGALQEDTGLGDLRERPRVIILNKADVPEAEELAEFVKYDLEEKFGWPVFIISAVARKGLDPLKFRLMDMVTEHRKAQPLPKKDKNHTVIHPKAQGHKKHTCLLYTSDAADDTINV
;
A
#
# COMPACT_ATOMS: atom_id res chain seq x y z
N MET A 1 -20.52 -4.71 1.78
CA MET A 1 -20.08 -4.81 0.37
C MET A 1 -18.63 -4.32 0.31
N ALA A 2 -17.67 -5.22 0.15
CA ALA A 2 -16.27 -4.85 0.02
C ALA A 2 -16.05 -4.10 -1.29
N ARG A 3 -15.58 -2.85 -1.23
CA ARG A 3 -15.27 -2.02 -2.38
C ARG A 3 -13.75 -1.97 -2.52
N PHE A 4 -13.19 -2.38 -3.65
CA PHE A 4 -11.77 -2.22 -3.89
C PHE A 4 -11.44 -0.73 -4.05
N ILE A 5 -10.49 -0.24 -3.27
CA ILE A 5 -10.05 1.15 -3.27
C ILE A 5 -8.56 1.15 -3.49
N ASP A 6 -8.17 1.64 -4.67
CA ASP A 6 -6.81 1.73 -5.19
C ASP A 6 -6.19 3.11 -5.02
N ARG A 7 -7.01 4.12 -4.75
CA ARG A 7 -6.60 5.50 -4.56
C ARG A 7 -7.37 6.17 -3.43
N VAL A 8 -6.65 6.78 -2.51
CA VAL A 8 -7.20 7.53 -1.37
C VAL A 8 -6.44 8.83 -1.19
N VAL A 9 -7.16 9.89 -0.84
CA VAL A 9 -6.57 11.16 -0.39
C VAL A 9 -6.58 11.16 1.13
N LEU A 10 -5.42 11.36 1.74
CA LEU A 10 -5.26 11.52 3.18
C LEU A 10 -4.99 12.97 3.53
N HIS A 11 -5.77 13.49 4.46
CA HIS A 11 -5.58 14.80 5.07
C HIS A 11 -4.81 14.61 6.38
N LEU A 12 -3.50 14.90 6.33
CA LEU A 12 -2.59 14.66 7.44
C LEU A 12 -2.37 15.91 8.24
N GLN A 13 -2.41 15.78 9.57
CA GLN A 13 -2.00 16.82 10.52
C GLN A 13 -1.11 16.17 11.59
N ALA A 14 0.19 16.40 11.49
CA ALA A 14 1.13 15.97 12.53
C ALA A 14 0.89 16.73 13.84
N GLY A 15 1.43 16.21 14.94
CA GLY A 15 1.26 16.81 16.24
C GLY A 15 1.95 18.18 16.36
N ASP A 16 1.29 19.15 16.97
CA ASP A 16 1.94 20.42 17.29
C ASP A 16 2.93 20.23 18.43
N GLY A 17 4.01 21.02 18.46
CA GLY A 17 4.91 21.09 19.60
C GLY A 17 4.23 21.72 20.82
N GLY A 18 4.61 21.27 22.01
CA GLY A 18 4.20 21.88 23.27
C GLY A 18 4.87 23.23 23.48
N HIS A 19 4.26 24.15 24.22
CA HIS A 19 4.85 25.43 24.56
C HIS A 19 5.91 25.28 25.64
N GLY A 20 6.98 26.09 25.59
CA GLY A 20 7.90 26.25 26.70
C GLY A 20 7.24 26.98 27.87
N CYS A 21 7.78 26.79 29.06
CA CYS A 21 7.28 27.41 30.28
C CYS A 21 8.11 28.61 30.69
N VAL A 22 7.44 29.63 31.22
CA VAL A 22 8.09 30.75 31.94
C VAL A 22 7.86 30.52 33.42
N SER A 23 8.91 30.19 34.16
CA SER A 23 8.86 29.97 35.60
C SER A 23 10.16 30.41 36.25
N VAL A 24 10.07 30.83 37.49
CA VAL A 24 11.23 31.21 38.30
C VAL A 24 11.21 30.38 39.58
N HIS A 25 12.32 29.74 39.85
CA HIS A 25 12.50 28.93 41.05
C HIS A 25 12.35 29.79 42.31
N ARG A 26 11.49 29.40 43.24
CA ARG A 26 11.23 30.07 44.49
C ARG A 26 11.38 29.14 45.63
N GLU A 27 12.34 29.42 46.51
CA GLU A 27 12.52 28.71 47.76
C GLU A 27 12.37 29.66 48.98
N LYS A 28 12.09 29.08 50.12
CA LYS A 28 12.09 29.81 51.36
C LYS A 28 13.46 30.50 51.54
N PHE A 29 13.52 31.82 51.65
CA PHE A 29 14.72 32.63 51.73
C PHE A 29 15.51 32.83 50.43
N LYS A 30 15.03 32.32 49.27
CA LYS A 30 15.60 32.61 47.91
C LYS A 30 14.50 32.98 46.93
N PRO A 31 13.94 34.18 47.03
CA PRO A 31 12.80 34.57 46.17
C PRO A 31 13.17 34.72 44.68
N LEU A 32 14.47 34.80 44.33
CA LEU A 32 14.98 34.95 42.97
C LEU A 32 15.96 33.79 42.67
N GLY A 33 15.47 32.55 42.67
CA GLY A 33 16.26 31.33 42.44
C GLY A 33 16.70 31.11 40.99
N GLY A 34 16.33 31.99 40.05
CA GLY A 34 16.65 31.85 38.62
C GLY A 34 15.53 31.26 37.79
N PRO A 35 15.66 31.26 36.46
CA PRO A 35 14.67 30.67 35.54
C PRO A 35 14.71 29.16 35.65
N ASP A 36 13.52 28.55 35.78
CA ASP A 36 13.36 27.10 35.93
C ASP A 36 12.25 26.53 35.03
N GLY A 37 11.78 27.30 34.05
CA GLY A 37 10.78 26.83 33.10
C GLY A 37 11.36 25.81 32.11
N GLY A 38 10.73 24.64 32.06
CA GLY A 38 11.09 23.55 31.16
C GLY A 38 10.65 23.77 29.70
N ASN A 39 11.20 23.02 28.80
CA ASN A 39 10.88 23.07 27.39
C ASN A 39 9.55 22.30 27.12
N GLY A 40 8.83 22.69 26.05
CA GLY A 40 7.74 21.91 25.51
C GLY A 40 8.26 20.62 24.83
N GLY A 41 7.42 19.59 24.80
CA GLY A 41 7.69 18.35 24.08
C GLY A 41 7.46 18.51 22.58
N HIS A 42 8.13 17.70 21.77
CA HIS A 42 7.86 17.61 20.33
C HIS A 42 6.48 17.01 20.08
N GLY A 43 5.82 17.38 18.99
CA GLY A 43 4.64 16.68 18.49
C GLY A 43 4.99 15.32 17.92
N GLY A 44 4.00 14.44 17.81
CA GLY A 44 4.15 13.13 17.18
C GLY A 44 4.19 13.23 15.66
N ASP A 45 4.99 12.39 15.02
CA ASP A 45 5.08 12.25 13.58
C ASP A 45 3.96 11.35 13.06
N ILE A 46 3.64 11.44 11.76
CA ILE A 46 2.79 10.47 11.05
C ILE A 46 3.69 9.68 10.12
N LEU A 47 3.70 8.36 10.30
CA LEU A 47 4.52 7.42 9.55
C LEU A 47 3.64 6.46 8.77
N LEU A 48 3.98 6.20 7.51
CA LEU A 48 3.43 5.09 6.74
C LEU A 48 4.40 3.92 6.86
N GLU A 49 3.90 2.75 7.28
CA GLU A 49 4.68 1.52 7.38
C GLU A 49 4.08 0.43 6.49
N VAL A 50 4.92 -0.20 5.68
CA VAL A 50 4.48 -1.30 4.81
C VAL A 50 4.22 -2.55 5.64
N SER A 51 2.99 -3.05 5.60
CA SER A 51 2.56 -4.27 6.29
C SER A 51 2.19 -5.36 5.27
N GLU A 52 2.62 -6.59 5.54
CA GLU A 52 2.23 -7.76 4.74
C GLU A 52 0.78 -8.21 4.99
N GLN A 53 0.19 -7.75 6.09
CA GLN A 53 -1.15 -8.17 6.50
C GLN A 53 -2.24 -7.33 5.86
N ILE A 54 -1.88 -6.15 5.34
CA ILE A 54 -2.83 -5.22 4.73
C ILE A 54 -2.71 -5.30 3.22
N HIS A 55 -3.87 -5.49 2.54
CA HIS A 55 -3.94 -5.66 1.09
C HIS A 55 -4.78 -4.60 0.39
N THR A 56 -5.37 -3.67 1.14
CA THR A 56 -6.31 -2.66 0.63
C THR A 56 -6.13 -1.34 1.36
N LEU A 57 -6.46 -0.23 0.70
CA LEU A 57 -6.49 1.12 1.27
C LEU A 57 -7.87 1.48 1.84
N MET A 58 -8.74 0.48 2.07
CA MET A 58 -10.15 0.72 2.44
C MET A 58 -10.33 1.47 3.76
N ASP A 59 -9.51 1.18 4.76
CA ASP A 59 -9.58 1.83 6.07
C ASP A 59 -9.36 3.34 5.96
N PHE A 60 -8.47 3.75 5.08
CA PHE A 60 -8.18 5.15 4.82
C PHE A 60 -9.29 5.88 4.05
N HIS A 61 -10.07 5.13 3.26
CA HIS A 61 -11.25 5.71 2.61
C HIS A 61 -12.32 6.13 3.62
N TYR A 62 -12.49 5.34 4.68
CA TYR A 62 -13.46 5.66 5.73
C TYR A 62 -12.93 6.67 6.74
N ARG A 63 -11.61 6.79 6.90
CA ARG A 63 -10.94 7.69 7.84
C ARG A 63 -9.83 8.48 7.13
N PRO A 64 -10.18 9.43 6.23
CA PRO A 64 -9.18 10.17 5.47
C PRO A 64 -8.48 11.26 6.29
N HIS A 65 -9.08 11.71 7.40
CA HIS A 65 -8.51 12.73 8.27
C HIS A 65 -7.71 12.10 9.41
N ILE A 66 -6.42 12.31 9.38
CA ILE A 66 -5.45 11.69 10.30
C ILE A 66 -4.74 12.78 11.09
N LYS A 67 -4.75 12.65 12.42
CA LYS A 67 -4.11 13.61 13.31
C LYS A 67 -3.25 12.90 14.35
N ALA A 68 -1.97 13.31 14.47
CA ALA A 68 -1.06 12.81 15.49
C ALA A 68 -1.17 13.62 16.80
N GLN A 69 -0.59 13.06 17.86
CA GLN A 69 -0.65 13.62 19.20
C GLN A 69 0.24 14.85 19.35
N ARG A 70 -0.28 15.87 20.01
CA ARG A 70 0.46 17.08 20.38
C ARG A 70 1.49 16.79 21.46
N GLY A 71 2.63 17.48 21.45
CA GLY A 71 3.59 17.51 22.55
C GLY A 71 3.05 18.21 23.78
N GLY A 72 3.44 17.72 24.95
CA GLY A 72 3.10 18.33 26.23
C GLY A 72 3.76 19.69 26.43
N ASN A 73 3.11 20.59 27.14
CA ASN A 73 3.74 21.86 27.50
C ASN A 73 4.80 21.65 28.57
N GLY A 74 5.85 22.48 28.59
CA GLY A 74 6.81 22.58 29.69
C GLY A 74 6.14 23.06 30.98
N ALA A 75 6.77 22.78 32.10
CA ALA A 75 6.32 23.21 33.43
C ALA A 75 7.49 23.77 34.23
N GLY A 76 7.21 24.37 35.40
CA GLY A 76 8.23 24.81 36.36
C GLY A 76 9.06 23.62 36.87
N ASP A 77 10.10 23.93 37.67
CA ASP A 77 11.07 22.94 38.20
C ASP A 77 11.81 22.16 37.07
N MET A 78 12.12 22.85 35.99
CA MET A 78 12.81 22.30 34.79
C MET A 78 12.11 21.07 34.17
N ARG A 79 10.81 20.91 34.39
CA ARG A 79 10.05 19.79 33.84
C ARG A 79 9.73 20.04 32.39
N ASN A 80 10.33 19.23 31.51
CA ASN A 80 10.03 19.25 30.09
C ASN A 80 8.68 18.56 29.81
N GLY A 81 7.98 19.04 28.78
CA GLY A 81 6.78 18.40 28.28
C GLY A 81 7.10 17.04 27.64
N ALA A 82 6.18 16.10 27.76
CA ALA A 82 6.30 14.81 27.08
C ALA A 82 6.23 14.98 25.55
N ARG A 83 6.98 14.15 24.82
CA ARG A 83 6.84 14.04 23.35
C ARG A 83 5.48 13.44 23.03
N GLY A 84 4.80 13.93 22.01
CA GLY A 84 3.63 13.28 21.43
C GLY A 84 3.99 11.92 20.83
N GLU A 85 3.07 10.97 20.92
CA GLU A 85 3.27 9.66 20.32
C GLU A 85 3.20 9.75 18.79
N ASP A 86 4.11 9.05 18.12
CA ASP A 86 4.13 8.92 16.67
C ASP A 86 2.96 8.02 16.25
N LEU A 87 2.28 8.40 15.17
CA LEU A 87 1.17 7.64 14.61
C LEU A 87 1.65 6.83 13.42
N ILE A 88 1.62 5.51 13.57
CA ILE A 88 2.00 4.58 12.50
C ILE A 88 0.74 4.12 11.78
N LEU A 89 0.72 4.31 10.46
CA LEU A 89 -0.33 3.91 9.54
C LEU A 89 0.19 2.77 8.68
N GLU A 90 -0.39 1.61 8.83
CA GLU A 90 -0.01 0.46 8.03
C GLU A 90 -0.60 0.55 6.62
N VAL A 91 0.24 0.37 5.61
CA VAL A 91 -0.14 0.41 4.19
C VAL A 91 0.28 -0.88 3.49
N PRO A 92 -0.44 -1.32 2.44
CA PRO A 92 -0.05 -2.48 1.66
C PRO A 92 1.25 -2.26 0.88
N ALA A 93 1.98 -3.35 0.61
CA ALA A 93 3.14 -3.33 -0.27
C ALA A 93 2.74 -2.86 -1.69
N GLY A 94 3.56 -2.02 -2.31
CA GLY A 94 3.26 -1.42 -3.61
C GLY A 94 2.44 -0.13 -3.53
N THR A 95 2.30 0.45 -2.33
CA THR A 95 1.68 1.76 -2.16
C THR A 95 2.62 2.86 -2.61
N VAL A 96 2.17 3.70 -3.55
CA VAL A 96 2.86 4.91 -3.99
C VAL A 96 2.28 6.11 -3.29
N VAL A 97 3.16 6.91 -2.70
CA VAL A 97 2.80 8.16 -2.04
C VAL A 97 3.05 9.32 -2.99
N ARG A 98 2.02 10.12 -3.26
CA ARG A 98 2.11 11.30 -4.12
C ARG A 98 1.59 12.55 -3.45
N THR A 99 2.09 13.69 -3.92
CA THR A 99 1.50 14.98 -3.59
C THR A 99 0.22 15.22 -4.41
N GLU A 100 -0.62 16.20 -4.01
CA GLU A 100 -1.77 16.64 -4.82
C GLU A 100 -1.41 17.05 -6.24
N LYS A 101 -0.18 17.52 -6.45
CA LYS A 101 0.35 17.92 -7.76
C LYS A 101 0.78 16.72 -8.62
N GLY A 102 0.65 15.48 -8.11
CA GLY A 102 1.03 14.27 -8.83
C GLY A 102 2.51 13.88 -8.71
N GLU A 103 3.31 14.63 -7.95
CA GLU A 103 4.73 14.30 -7.72
C GLU A 103 4.84 13.08 -6.79
N THR A 104 5.63 12.08 -7.20
CA THR A 104 5.87 10.88 -6.39
C THR A 104 6.90 11.16 -5.31
N LEU A 105 6.50 11.00 -4.04
CA LEU A 105 7.37 11.18 -2.88
C LEU A 105 8.08 9.88 -2.49
N ALA A 106 7.37 8.76 -2.53
CA ALA A 106 7.91 7.44 -2.20
C ALA A 106 7.16 6.32 -2.94
N ASP A 107 7.85 5.20 -3.14
CA ASP A 107 7.30 3.93 -3.64
C ASP A 107 7.57 2.86 -2.55
N LEU A 108 6.52 2.44 -1.86
CA LEU A 108 6.58 1.60 -0.67
C LEU A 108 6.33 0.14 -1.06
N THR A 109 7.40 -0.55 -1.48
CA THR A 109 7.32 -1.93 -1.99
C THR A 109 7.79 -2.98 -0.99
N VAL A 110 8.72 -2.62 -0.09
CA VAL A 110 9.37 -3.56 0.83
C VAL A 110 8.69 -3.54 2.19
N PRO A 111 8.20 -4.68 2.71
CA PRO A 111 7.61 -4.77 4.05
C PRO A 111 8.54 -4.24 5.15
N GLY A 112 7.96 -3.54 6.12
CA GLY A 112 8.70 -2.90 7.21
C GLY A 112 9.38 -1.58 6.85
N THR A 113 9.33 -1.14 5.58
CA THR A 113 9.80 0.20 5.20
C THR A 113 8.87 1.25 5.81
N ARG A 114 9.47 2.29 6.37
CA ARG A 114 8.76 3.44 6.94
C ARG A 114 9.01 4.69 6.11
N PHE A 115 7.96 5.45 5.89
CA PHE A 115 7.99 6.76 5.26
C PHE A 115 7.40 7.80 6.21
N VAL A 116 8.14 8.90 6.47
CA VAL A 116 7.63 10.01 7.27
C VAL A 116 6.68 10.82 6.40
N ALA A 117 5.38 10.67 6.66
CA ALA A 117 4.33 11.33 5.88
C ALA A 117 4.11 12.77 6.32
N ALA A 118 4.23 13.06 7.62
CA ALA A 118 4.18 14.42 8.16
C ALA A 118 5.00 14.50 9.46
N GLU A 119 5.83 15.51 9.59
CA GLU A 119 6.70 15.73 10.76
C GLU A 119 5.99 16.53 11.83
N GLY A 120 6.13 16.12 13.09
CA GLY A 120 5.65 16.84 14.25
C GLY A 120 6.38 18.17 14.47
N GLY A 121 5.70 19.12 15.06
CA GLY A 121 6.27 20.43 15.39
C GLY A 121 7.27 20.33 16.55
N PHE A 122 8.30 21.17 16.51
CA PHE A 122 9.27 21.27 17.60
C PHE A 122 8.65 21.89 18.84
N GLY A 123 9.00 21.35 20.02
CA GLY A 123 8.62 21.94 21.30
C GLY A 123 9.33 23.29 21.53
N GLY A 124 8.61 24.26 22.08
CA GLY A 124 9.15 25.59 22.42
C GLY A 124 10.14 25.50 23.57
N LEU A 125 11.17 26.30 23.55
CA LEU A 125 12.16 26.41 24.62
C LEU A 125 11.57 27.17 25.83
N GLY A 126 11.77 26.61 27.04
CA GLY A 126 11.48 27.30 28.30
C GLY A 126 12.47 28.37 28.62
N ASN A 127 12.12 29.27 29.55
CA ASN A 127 12.98 30.40 29.92
C ASN A 127 14.31 29.97 30.56
N ALA A 128 14.40 28.76 31.15
CA ALA A 128 15.65 28.19 31.65
C ALA A 128 16.65 27.94 30.51
N ALA A 129 16.19 27.38 29.39
CA ALA A 129 17.00 27.11 28.19
C ALA A 129 17.41 28.40 27.44
N LEU A 130 16.61 29.49 27.56
CA LEU A 130 16.85 30.77 26.93
C LEU A 130 17.73 31.70 27.78
N ALA A 131 18.12 31.27 28.98
CA ALA A 131 19.00 32.06 29.86
C ALA A 131 20.39 32.19 29.24
N SER A 132 20.96 33.40 29.31
CA SER A 132 22.28 33.70 28.79
C SER A 132 23.04 34.62 29.76
N LYS A 133 24.36 34.84 29.53
CA LYS A 133 25.19 35.76 30.35
C LYS A 133 24.60 37.18 30.42
N ASN A 134 24.02 37.65 29.31
CA ASN A 134 23.44 38.98 29.21
C ASN A 134 21.99 39.08 29.70
N ARG A 135 21.27 37.91 29.70
CA ARG A 135 19.87 37.81 30.13
C ARG A 135 19.74 36.61 31.05
N LYS A 136 20.00 36.82 32.33
CA LYS A 136 20.06 35.72 33.32
C LYS A 136 18.70 35.08 33.65
N ALA A 137 17.62 35.85 33.56
CA ALA A 137 16.25 35.39 33.80
C ALA A 137 15.32 35.99 32.73
N PRO A 138 15.17 35.29 31.53
CA PRO A 138 14.22 35.73 30.53
C PRO A 138 12.79 35.63 31.07
N GLY A 139 11.97 36.68 30.89
CA GLY A 139 10.55 36.68 31.21
C GLY A 139 9.66 36.10 30.12
N PHE A 140 10.23 35.36 29.18
CA PHE A 140 9.50 34.75 28.07
C PHE A 140 9.99 33.32 27.78
N ALA A 141 9.16 32.57 27.09
CA ALA A 141 9.49 31.28 26.53
C ALA A 141 9.01 31.24 25.06
N LEU A 142 9.47 30.23 24.31
CA LEU A 142 9.04 30.02 22.93
C LEU A 142 7.76 29.17 22.88
N GLN A 143 6.89 29.50 21.95
CA GLN A 143 5.76 28.63 21.62
C GLN A 143 6.27 27.40 20.87
N GLY A 144 5.57 26.29 21.00
CA GLY A 144 5.79 25.12 20.14
C GLY A 144 5.42 25.45 18.70
N GLU A 145 6.17 24.86 17.78
CA GLU A 145 5.89 24.99 16.36
C GLU A 145 4.68 24.13 15.96
N PRO A 146 3.87 24.57 14.98
CA PRO A 146 2.81 23.73 14.45
C PRO A 146 3.41 22.53 13.73
N GLY A 147 2.76 21.36 13.86
CA GLY A 147 3.08 20.18 13.06
C GLY A 147 2.77 20.41 11.59
N GLN A 148 3.41 19.64 10.72
CA GLN A 148 3.15 19.69 9.29
C GLN A 148 1.71 19.26 9.01
N ALA A 149 1.04 20.01 8.11
CA ALA A 149 -0.29 19.68 7.60
C ALA A 149 -0.28 19.74 6.08
N HIS A 150 -0.61 18.64 5.43
CA HIS A 150 -0.72 18.55 3.98
C HIS A 150 -1.53 17.31 3.55
N ASP A 151 -1.95 17.33 2.32
CA ASP A 151 -2.70 16.24 1.72
C ASP A 151 -1.78 15.36 0.90
N LEU A 152 -1.90 14.05 1.09
CA LEU A 152 -1.19 13.04 0.32
C LEU A 152 -2.16 12.12 -0.40
N ILE A 153 -1.78 11.71 -1.58
CA ILE A 153 -2.49 10.71 -2.36
C ILE A 153 -1.75 9.39 -2.22
N LEU A 154 -2.44 8.38 -1.69
CA LEU A 154 -1.96 7.01 -1.71
C LEU A 154 -2.56 6.29 -2.92
N GLU A 155 -1.72 5.71 -3.75
CA GLU A 155 -2.12 4.88 -4.89
C GLU A 155 -1.50 3.50 -4.74
N LEU A 156 -2.33 2.47 -4.80
CA LEU A 156 -1.89 1.09 -4.74
C LEU A 156 -1.53 0.63 -6.15
N LYS A 157 -0.24 0.46 -6.42
CA LYS A 157 0.27 -0.10 -7.69
C LYS A 157 0.25 -1.63 -7.72
N SER A 158 -0.13 -2.28 -6.61
CA SER A 158 -0.18 -3.74 -6.60
C SER A 158 -1.29 -4.19 -7.52
N MET A 159 -0.92 -5.03 -8.45
CA MET A 159 -1.84 -5.78 -9.25
C MET A 159 -2.36 -6.97 -8.46
N ALA A 160 -3.16 -7.77 -9.11
CA ALA A 160 -3.81 -8.90 -8.51
C ALA A 160 -2.82 -9.94 -7.97
N ASP A 161 -3.22 -10.62 -6.90
CA ASP A 161 -2.53 -11.81 -6.42
C ASP A 161 -2.61 -12.96 -7.44
N VAL A 162 -3.76 -13.05 -8.15
CA VAL A 162 -4.02 -14.06 -9.18
C VAL A 162 -4.25 -13.39 -10.53
N GLY A 163 -3.41 -13.71 -11.52
CA GLY A 163 -3.59 -13.30 -12.91
C GLY A 163 -4.32 -14.35 -13.73
N LEU A 164 -5.47 -14.02 -14.32
CA LEU A 164 -6.17 -14.90 -15.26
C LEU A 164 -5.59 -14.77 -16.66
N VAL A 165 -5.06 -15.86 -17.17
CA VAL A 165 -4.47 -15.99 -18.51
C VAL A 165 -5.36 -16.89 -19.34
N GLY A 166 -5.61 -16.54 -20.58
CA GLY A 166 -6.46 -17.35 -21.45
C GLY A 166 -6.84 -16.64 -22.73
N PHE A 167 -7.27 -17.39 -23.71
CA PHE A 167 -7.73 -16.87 -24.97
C PHE A 167 -8.96 -15.95 -24.82
N PRO A 168 -9.23 -15.08 -25.82
CA PRO A 168 -10.50 -14.36 -25.87
C PRO A 168 -11.68 -15.33 -25.75
N SER A 169 -12.75 -14.91 -25.10
CA SER A 169 -13.97 -15.70 -24.88
C SER A 169 -13.84 -16.96 -23.99
N ALA A 170 -12.68 -17.24 -23.39
CA ALA A 170 -12.52 -18.34 -22.41
C ALA A 170 -13.34 -18.14 -21.11
N GLY A 171 -13.94 -16.96 -20.93
CA GLY A 171 -14.81 -16.66 -19.79
C GLY A 171 -14.11 -16.04 -18.60
N LYS A 172 -12.90 -15.46 -18.76
CA LYS A 172 -12.12 -14.79 -17.70
C LYS A 172 -12.91 -13.73 -16.97
N SER A 173 -13.47 -12.76 -17.68
CA SER A 173 -14.26 -11.66 -17.11
C SER A 173 -15.54 -12.17 -16.42
N SER A 174 -16.17 -13.23 -16.96
CA SER A 174 -17.32 -13.88 -16.31
C SER A 174 -16.89 -14.55 -15.01
N LEU A 175 -15.74 -15.22 -15.00
CA LEU A 175 -15.18 -15.86 -13.81
C LEU A 175 -14.89 -14.81 -12.71
N ILE A 176 -14.25 -13.70 -13.04
CA ILE A 176 -14.03 -12.60 -12.08
C ILE A 176 -15.36 -12.11 -11.50
N SER A 177 -16.37 -11.91 -12.35
CA SER A 177 -17.67 -11.40 -11.92
C SER A 177 -18.39 -12.33 -10.94
N VAL A 178 -18.16 -13.62 -11.03
CA VAL A 178 -18.79 -14.63 -10.17
C VAL A 178 -17.96 -14.89 -8.90
N LEU A 179 -16.64 -14.85 -8.99
CA LEU A 179 -15.75 -15.05 -7.84
C LEU A 179 -15.69 -13.82 -6.93
N SER A 180 -15.81 -12.62 -7.50
CA SER A 180 -15.67 -11.38 -6.74
C SER A 180 -16.88 -11.12 -5.85
N ALA A 181 -16.63 -10.74 -4.60
CA ALA A 181 -17.64 -10.31 -3.62
C ALA A 181 -18.25 -8.95 -3.98
N ALA A 182 -17.58 -8.15 -4.80
CA ALA A 182 -18.03 -6.84 -5.30
C ALA A 182 -18.13 -6.85 -6.82
N LYS A 183 -18.91 -5.93 -7.41
CA LYS A 183 -18.88 -5.74 -8.87
C LYS A 183 -17.44 -5.44 -9.32
N PRO A 184 -16.90 -6.19 -10.29
CA PRO A 184 -15.57 -5.94 -10.82
C PRO A 184 -15.45 -4.48 -11.25
N LYS A 185 -14.34 -3.86 -10.89
CA LYS A 185 -14.01 -2.52 -11.36
C LYS A 185 -13.11 -2.63 -12.58
N ILE A 186 -13.38 -1.79 -13.54
CA ILE A 186 -12.44 -1.49 -14.61
C ILE A 186 -11.39 -0.55 -14.00
N GLY A 187 -10.14 -0.99 -13.89
CA GLY A 187 -9.06 -0.18 -13.34
C GLY A 187 -8.55 0.81 -14.38
N ASP A 188 -8.62 2.11 -14.09
CA ASP A 188 -7.95 3.15 -14.87
C ASP A 188 -6.49 3.25 -14.43
N TYR A 189 -5.62 2.47 -15.08
CA TYR A 189 -4.19 2.61 -14.87
C TYR A 189 -3.59 3.52 -15.93
N PRO A 190 -2.86 4.58 -15.56
CA PRO A 190 -2.36 5.58 -16.49
C PRO A 190 -1.34 5.05 -17.51
N PHE A 191 -0.94 3.78 -17.39
CA PHE A 191 0.04 3.10 -18.25
C PHE A 191 -0.55 1.91 -19.00
N THR A 192 -1.86 1.65 -18.93
CA THR A 192 -2.52 0.58 -19.69
C THR A 192 -3.44 1.16 -20.73
N THR A 193 -3.25 0.75 -21.99
CA THR A 193 -4.16 1.08 -23.10
C THR A 193 -5.47 0.27 -23.04
N LEU A 194 -5.47 -0.85 -22.30
CA LEU A 194 -6.64 -1.67 -22.00
C LEU A 194 -6.81 -1.76 -20.48
N GLN A 195 -8.01 -1.49 -20.02
CA GLN A 195 -8.38 -1.49 -18.60
C GLN A 195 -8.61 -2.92 -18.12
N PRO A 196 -7.81 -3.46 -17.18
CA PRO A 196 -8.04 -4.78 -16.65
C PRO A 196 -9.29 -4.82 -15.76
N ASN A 197 -10.04 -5.92 -15.82
CA ASN A 197 -11.08 -6.18 -14.85
C ASN A 197 -10.45 -6.73 -13.56
N LEU A 198 -10.68 -6.04 -12.46
CA LEU A 198 -10.22 -6.44 -11.13
C LEU A 198 -11.37 -6.91 -10.26
N GLY A 199 -11.15 -7.99 -9.52
CA GLY A 199 -12.09 -8.51 -8.53
C GLY A 199 -11.39 -8.78 -7.20
N VAL A 200 -12.14 -8.70 -6.11
CA VAL A 200 -11.68 -9.11 -4.78
C VAL A 200 -12.48 -10.35 -4.39
N VAL A 201 -11.78 -11.43 -4.11
CA VAL A 201 -12.35 -12.68 -3.61
C VAL A 201 -12.22 -12.68 -2.10
N ASP A 202 -13.36 -12.65 -1.42
CA ASP A 202 -13.44 -12.63 0.04
C ASP A 202 -13.71 -14.06 0.55
N MET A 203 -12.89 -14.50 1.51
CA MET A 203 -12.98 -15.82 2.13
C MET A 203 -13.26 -15.72 3.66
N GLY A 204 -13.76 -14.57 4.12
CA GLY A 204 -14.04 -14.28 5.53
C GLY A 204 -12.86 -13.60 6.20
N ASP A 205 -11.96 -14.36 6.83
CA ASP A 205 -10.80 -13.79 7.54
C ASP A 205 -9.65 -13.39 6.60
N SER A 206 -9.73 -13.76 5.33
CA SER A 206 -8.69 -13.48 4.33
C SER A 206 -9.29 -13.17 2.98
N SER A 207 -8.58 -12.40 2.17
CA SER A 207 -8.98 -12.03 0.82
C SER A 207 -7.79 -12.02 -0.12
N PHE A 208 -8.05 -12.21 -1.42
CA PHE A 208 -7.07 -12.03 -2.47
C PHE A 208 -7.69 -11.28 -3.65
N THR A 209 -6.82 -10.67 -4.44
CA THR A 209 -7.21 -9.92 -5.65
C THR A 209 -6.98 -10.76 -6.89
N ILE A 210 -7.92 -10.69 -7.84
CA ILE A 210 -7.87 -11.41 -9.11
C ILE A 210 -8.01 -10.41 -10.27
N ALA A 211 -7.18 -10.55 -11.30
CA ALA A 211 -7.21 -9.69 -12.48
C ALA A 211 -7.35 -10.48 -13.77
N ASP A 212 -8.12 -9.94 -14.71
CA ASP A 212 -8.08 -10.37 -16.10
C ASP A 212 -6.81 -9.83 -16.76
N VAL A 213 -6.02 -10.72 -17.33
CA VAL A 213 -4.86 -10.37 -18.14
C VAL A 213 -5.28 -10.35 -19.61
N PRO A 214 -5.76 -9.20 -20.14
CA PRO A 214 -6.13 -9.10 -21.55
C PRO A 214 -4.89 -9.16 -22.43
N GLY A 215 -5.00 -9.78 -23.61
CA GLY A 215 -4.02 -9.62 -24.68
C GLY A 215 -2.90 -10.64 -24.78
N LEU A 216 -2.92 -11.74 -24.03
CA LEU A 216 -2.16 -12.92 -24.38
C LEU A 216 -2.85 -13.63 -25.57
N ILE A 217 -2.60 -13.11 -26.76
CA ILE A 217 -3.03 -13.70 -28.01
C ILE A 217 -1.76 -14.20 -28.73
N PRO A 218 -1.75 -15.36 -29.35
CA PRO A 218 -0.61 -15.84 -30.11
C PRO A 218 -0.14 -14.78 -31.13
N GLY A 219 1.17 -14.47 -31.12
CA GLY A 219 1.76 -13.42 -31.96
C GLY A 219 1.76 -12.02 -31.34
N ALA A 220 1.37 -11.86 -30.09
CA ALA A 220 1.45 -10.58 -29.39
C ALA A 220 2.91 -10.13 -29.15
N ALA A 221 3.84 -11.09 -28.99
CA ALA A 221 5.28 -10.81 -28.88
C ALA A 221 5.88 -10.19 -30.16
N ASP A 222 5.28 -10.45 -31.32
CA ASP A 222 5.74 -9.94 -32.61
C ASP A 222 5.25 -8.50 -32.91
N GLY A 223 4.85 -7.75 -31.90
CA GLY A 223 4.42 -6.35 -32.01
C GLY A 223 2.95 -6.13 -32.41
N LYS A 224 2.15 -7.20 -32.48
CA LYS A 224 0.70 -7.12 -32.76
C LYS A 224 -0.15 -7.12 -31.50
N GLY A 225 0.45 -7.07 -30.31
CA GLY A 225 -0.21 -7.14 -29.00
C GLY A 225 0.08 -5.93 -28.10
N LEU A 226 -0.43 -6.05 -26.87
CA LEU A 226 -0.38 -5.04 -25.81
C LEU A 226 1.02 -4.86 -25.22
N GLY A 227 1.98 -4.36 -25.85
CA GLY A 227 3.30 -3.93 -25.37
C GLY A 227 3.84 -4.46 -24.01
N LEU A 228 5.15 -4.33 -23.83
CA LEU A 228 5.89 -4.78 -22.63
C LEU A 228 5.35 -4.20 -21.30
N ASP A 229 4.70 -3.05 -21.33
CA ASP A 229 4.20 -2.40 -20.11
C ASP A 229 3.08 -3.20 -19.43
N PHE A 230 2.26 -3.91 -20.20
CA PHE A 230 1.20 -4.74 -19.63
C PHE A 230 1.74 -6.00 -18.93
N LEU A 231 2.85 -6.55 -19.43
CA LEU A 231 3.46 -7.76 -18.87
C LEU A 231 4.19 -7.52 -17.55
N ARG A 232 4.70 -6.29 -17.32
CA ARG A 232 5.19 -5.89 -16.00
C ARG A 232 4.14 -6.06 -14.90
N HIS A 233 2.90 -6.18 -15.28
CA HIS A 233 1.79 -6.39 -14.37
C HIS A 233 1.60 -7.86 -14.01
N ILE A 234 1.85 -8.77 -14.96
CA ILE A 234 1.83 -10.22 -14.70
C ILE A 234 3.00 -10.60 -13.78
N GLU A 235 4.15 -9.94 -13.92
CA GLU A 235 5.32 -10.18 -13.05
C GLU A 235 5.03 -9.99 -11.56
N ARG A 236 4.02 -9.20 -11.23
CA ARG A 236 3.64 -8.91 -9.84
C ARG A 236 2.55 -9.82 -9.30
N THR A 237 2.02 -10.74 -10.11
CA THR A 237 1.03 -11.71 -9.63
C THR A 237 1.71 -12.85 -8.87
N ALA A 238 1.09 -13.33 -7.79
CA ALA A 238 1.58 -14.46 -7.01
C ALA A 238 1.32 -15.80 -7.70
N VAL A 239 0.17 -15.91 -8.38
CA VAL A 239 -0.31 -17.13 -9.03
C VAL A 239 -0.82 -16.81 -10.44
N LEU A 240 -0.54 -17.69 -11.40
CA LEU A 240 -1.11 -17.64 -12.75
C LEU A 240 -2.19 -18.69 -12.91
N ALA A 241 -3.38 -18.29 -13.37
CA ALA A 241 -4.50 -19.17 -13.59
C ALA A 241 -4.86 -19.21 -15.08
N HIS A 242 -4.59 -20.35 -15.73
CA HIS A 242 -4.92 -20.59 -17.13
C HIS A 242 -6.39 -20.94 -17.27
N VAL A 243 -7.17 -20.06 -17.89
CA VAL A 243 -8.60 -20.26 -18.16
C VAL A 243 -8.77 -20.76 -19.58
N VAL A 244 -9.24 -21.98 -19.71
CA VAL A 244 -9.42 -22.68 -20.99
C VAL A 244 -10.91 -22.92 -21.24
N ASP A 245 -11.33 -22.69 -22.49
CA ASP A 245 -12.68 -22.96 -22.97
C ASP A 245 -12.80 -24.42 -23.40
N THR A 246 -13.58 -25.22 -22.67
CA THR A 246 -13.81 -26.63 -23.03
C THR A 246 -14.95 -26.80 -24.02
N ALA A 247 -15.74 -25.75 -24.29
CA ALA A 247 -16.83 -25.76 -25.27
C ALA A 247 -16.45 -25.15 -26.62
N THR A 248 -15.15 -24.97 -26.90
CA THR A 248 -14.73 -24.35 -28.16
C THR A 248 -14.98 -25.29 -29.34
N ILE A 249 -15.54 -24.74 -30.42
CA ILE A 249 -15.81 -25.44 -31.69
C ILE A 249 -14.78 -25.03 -32.77
N GLU A 250 -13.82 -24.16 -32.42
CA GLU A 250 -12.83 -23.69 -33.37
C GLU A 250 -11.89 -24.83 -33.80
N PRO A 251 -11.75 -25.09 -35.13
CA PRO A 251 -10.89 -26.17 -35.61
C PRO A 251 -9.41 -25.95 -35.21
N GLY A 252 -8.79 -27.01 -34.67
CA GLY A 252 -7.37 -26.97 -34.28
C GLY A 252 -7.09 -26.36 -32.92
N ARG A 253 -8.12 -26.09 -32.12
CA ARG A 253 -7.98 -25.68 -30.72
C ARG A 253 -8.45 -26.83 -29.80
N ASP A 254 -7.63 -27.15 -28.85
CA ASP A 254 -7.92 -28.08 -27.76
C ASP A 254 -7.28 -27.52 -26.45
N PRO A 255 -7.76 -27.97 -25.27
CA PRO A 255 -7.26 -27.47 -23.99
C PRO A 255 -5.75 -27.59 -23.81
N VAL A 256 -5.11 -28.61 -24.35
CA VAL A 256 -3.66 -28.82 -24.22
C VAL A 256 -2.88 -27.83 -25.07
N SER A 257 -3.26 -27.71 -26.36
CA SER A 257 -2.62 -26.81 -27.30
C SER A 257 -2.81 -25.34 -26.89
N ASP A 258 -3.95 -24.98 -26.32
CA ASP A 258 -4.22 -23.64 -25.82
C ASP A 258 -3.26 -23.26 -24.67
N ILE A 259 -3.02 -24.17 -23.72
CA ILE A 259 -2.08 -23.95 -22.61
C ILE A 259 -0.65 -23.85 -23.12
N GLU A 260 -0.23 -24.76 -24.04
CA GLU A 260 1.10 -24.71 -24.63
C GLU A 260 1.37 -23.40 -25.37
N ALA A 261 0.40 -22.92 -26.14
CA ALA A 261 0.50 -21.66 -26.85
C ALA A 261 0.65 -20.49 -25.88
N MET A 262 -0.12 -20.45 -24.78
CA MET A 262 -0.01 -19.42 -23.74
C MET A 262 1.34 -19.44 -23.04
N GLU A 263 1.84 -20.62 -22.64
CA GLU A 263 3.15 -20.75 -21.99
C GLU A 263 4.30 -20.41 -22.93
N SER A 264 4.21 -20.76 -24.20
CA SER A 264 5.19 -20.36 -25.23
C SER A 264 5.24 -18.84 -25.38
N GLU A 265 4.10 -18.18 -25.34
CA GLU A 265 4.02 -16.72 -25.42
C GLU A 265 4.61 -16.07 -24.16
N LEU A 266 4.25 -16.56 -22.95
CA LEU A 266 4.84 -16.11 -21.69
C LEU A 266 6.37 -16.27 -21.67
N ALA A 267 6.89 -17.37 -22.20
CA ALA A 267 8.32 -17.62 -22.26
C ALA A 267 9.08 -16.65 -23.18
N LYS A 268 8.47 -16.28 -24.33
CA LYS A 268 9.04 -15.27 -25.25
C LYS A 268 9.13 -13.90 -24.59
N TYR A 269 8.11 -13.53 -23.83
CA TYR A 269 8.08 -12.27 -23.09
C TYR A 269 9.14 -12.16 -22.01
N GLN A 270 9.41 -13.25 -21.31
CA GLN A 270 10.45 -13.28 -20.28
C GLN A 270 11.83 -13.02 -20.89
N GLY A 271 12.10 -13.49 -22.09
CA GLY A 271 13.32 -13.20 -22.82
C GLY A 271 13.50 -11.70 -23.14
N ALA A 272 12.40 -10.96 -23.27
CA ALA A 272 12.39 -9.52 -23.55
C ALA A 272 12.51 -8.64 -22.29
N LEU A 273 12.22 -9.21 -21.09
CA LEU A 273 12.19 -8.52 -19.80
C LEU A 273 13.49 -8.68 -18.98
N GLN A 274 14.56 -9.28 -19.54
CA GLN A 274 15.81 -9.62 -18.84
C GLN A 274 16.60 -8.43 -18.26
N GLU A 275 16.06 -7.22 -18.24
CA GLU A 275 16.61 -6.10 -17.50
C GLU A 275 15.88 -5.92 -16.14
N ASP A 276 16.44 -6.55 -15.12
CA ASP A 276 16.54 -6.09 -13.71
C ASP A 276 15.26 -5.54 -13.04
N THR A 277 14.19 -6.34 -12.96
CA THR A 277 13.00 -5.94 -12.17
C THR A 277 13.00 -6.48 -10.73
N GLY A 278 13.90 -7.41 -10.37
CA GLY A 278 13.98 -7.98 -9.01
C GLY A 278 12.76 -8.81 -8.58
N LEU A 279 11.79 -9.07 -9.47
CA LEU A 279 10.51 -9.69 -9.14
C LEU A 279 10.47 -11.24 -9.31
N GLY A 280 11.59 -11.87 -9.64
CA GLY A 280 11.70 -13.33 -9.85
C GLY A 280 11.20 -13.78 -11.23
N ASP A 281 11.47 -15.06 -11.54
CA ASP A 281 11.16 -15.67 -12.82
C ASP A 281 9.66 -16.04 -12.90
N LEU A 282 8.96 -15.57 -13.94
CA LEU A 282 7.56 -15.93 -14.22
C LEU A 282 7.37 -17.44 -14.39
N ARG A 283 8.42 -18.16 -14.82
CA ARG A 283 8.38 -19.64 -14.99
C ARG A 283 8.28 -20.39 -13.68
N GLU A 284 8.78 -19.80 -12.59
CA GLU A 284 8.74 -20.39 -11.24
C GLU A 284 7.43 -20.11 -10.50
N ARG A 285 6.56 -19.25 -11.05
CA ARG A 285 5.29 -18.91 -10.41
C ARG A 285 4.36 -20.11 -10.36
N PRO A 286 3.65 -20.33 -9.23
CA PRO A 286 2.60 -21.34 -9.13
C PRO A 286 1.53 -21.16 -10.21
N ARG A 287 1.10 -22.27 -10.82
CA ARG A 287 0.10 -22.27 -11.87
C ARG A 287 -1.09 -23.13 -11.49
N VAL A 288 -2.26 -22.76 -12.02
CA VAL A 288 -3.49 -23.56 -11.93
C VAL A 288 -4.18 -23.56 -13.29
N ILE A 289 -4.78 -24.68 -13.66
CA ILE A 289 -5.56 -24.83 -14.90
C ILE A 289 -7.03 -24.83 -14.53
N ILE A 290 -7.82 -24.02 -15.23
CA ILE A 290 -9.24 -23.86 -15.04
C ILE A 290 -9.94 -24.20 -16.35
N LEU A 291 -10.55 -25.35 -16.40
CA LEU A 291 -11.40 -25.83 -17.50
C LEU A 291 -12.81 -25.25 -17.30
N ASN A 292 -13.12 -24.20 -18.07
CA ASN A 292 -14.37 -23.44 -17.92
C ASN A 292 -15.40 -23.85 -18.98
N LYS A 293 -16.66 -23.51 -18.74
CA LYS A 293 -17.85 -23.82 -19.56
C LYS A 293 -18.28 -25.28 -19.51
N ALA A 294 -18.01 -25.97 -18.41
CA ALA A 294 -18.48 -27.33 -18.15
C ALA A 294 -20.00 -27.42 -17.87
N ASP A 295 -20.78 -26.40 -18.20
CA ASP A 295 -22.25 -26.40 -18.25
C ASP A 295 -22.78 -27.02 -19.56
N VAL A 296 -21.93 -27.13 -20.58
CA VAL A 296 -22.25 -27.83 -21.84
C VAL A 296 -21.93 -29.31 -21.67
N PRO A 297 -22.88 -30.23 -21.89
CA PRO A 297 -22.68 -31.65 -21.61
C PRO A 297 -21.46 -32.27 -22.30
N GLU A 298 -21.23 -31.97 -23.57
CA GLU A 298 -20.06 -32.42 -24.33
C GLU A 298 -18.75 -31.87 -23.82
N ALA A 299 -18.77 -30.64 -23.27
CA ALA A 299 -17.60 -29.98 -22.69
C ALA A 299 -17.26 -30.53 -21.29
N GLU A 300 -18.24 -30.95 -20.50
CA GLU A 300 -18.03 -31.61 -19.20
C GLU A 300 -17.31 -32.96 -19.38
N GLU A 301 -17.77 -33.77 -20.31
CA GLU A 301 -17.14 -35.09 -20.65
C GLU A 301 -15.69 -34.87 -21.16
N LEU A 302 -15.49 -33.92 -22.05
CA LEU A 302 -14.15 -33.59 -22.56
C LEU A 302 -13.24 -33.09 -21.42
N ALA A 303 -13.75 -32.24 -20.54
CA ALA A 303 -12.98 -31.71 -19.42
C ALA A 303 -12.52 -32.81 -18.46
N GLU A 304 -13.37 -33.78 -18.16
CA GLU A 304 -13.01 -34.91 -17.31
C GLU A 304 -11.96 -35.80 -17.97
N PHE A 305 -12.08 -36.03 -19.27
CA PHE A 305 -11.12 -36.84 -20.03
C PHE A 305 -9.74 -36.15 -20.07
N VAL A 306 -9.68 -34.89 -20.42
CA VAL A 306 -8.43 -34.13 -20.61
C VAL A 306 -7.77 -33.76 -19.27
N LYS A 307 -8.51 -33.76 -18.17
CA LYS A 307 -8.01 -33.39 -16.85
C LYS A 307 -6.77 -34.18 -16.45
N TYR A 308 -6.83 -35.53 -16.58
CA TYR A 308 -5.70 -36.40 -16.22
C TYR A 308 -4.48 -36.15 -17.09
N ASP A 309 -4.68 -35.97 -18.38
CA ASP A 309 -3.59 -35.70 -19.33
C ASP A 309 -2.90 -34.34 -18.99
N LEU A 310 -3.68 -33.36 -18.60
CA LEU A 310 -3.15 -32.02 -18.19
C LEU A 310 -2.40 -32.09 -16.86
N GLU A 311 -2.93 -32.81 -15.86
CA GLU A 311 -2.26 -33.00 -14.58
C GLU A 311 -0.94 -33.77 -14.74
N GLU A 312 -0.92 -34.85 -15.59
CA GLU A 312 0.30 -35.62 -15.87
C GLU A 312 1.34 -34.80 -16.65
N LYS A 313 0.90 -34.04 -17.65
CA LYS A 313 1.80 -33.29 -18.53
C LYS A 313 2.43 -32.05 -17.86
N PHE A 314 1.64 -31.30 -17.13
CA PHE A 314 2.08 -30.00 -16.57
C PHE A 314 2.39 -30.08 -15.07
N GLY A 315 1.86 -31.07 -14.35
CA GLY A 315 2.02 -31.18 -12.90
C GLY A 315 1.26 -30.10 -12.12
N TRP A 316 0.31 -29.39 -12.75
CA TRP A 316 -0.46 -28.33 -12.15
C TRP A 316 -1.86 -28.80 -11.76
N PRO A 317 -2.44 -28.25 -10.67
CA PRO A 317 -3.81 -28.59 -10.28
C PRO A 317 -4.81 -28.14 -11.35
N VAL A 318 -5.76 -29.01 -11.70
CA VAL A 318 -6.79 -28.77 -12.72
C VAL A 318 -8.17 -28.73 -12.07
N PHE A 319 -8.93 -27.67 -12.35
CA PHE A 319 -10.29 -27.46 -11.88
C PHE A 319 -11.27 -27.38 -13.04
N ILE A 320 -12.33 -28.20 -12.97
CA ILE A 320 -13.44 -28.16 -13.91
C ILE A 320 -14.52 -27.26 -13.31
N ILE A 321 -14.88 -26.20 -14.01
CA ILE A 321 -15.85 -25.22 -13.54
C ILE A 321 -16.86 -24.80 -14.62
N SER A 322 -17.96 -24.23 -14.17
CA SER A 322 -18.79 -23.38 -14.99
C SER A 322 -19.01 -22.04 -14.28
N ALA A 323 -18.48 -20.96 -14.85
CA ALA A 323 -18.70 -19.61 -14.34
C ALA A 323 -20.18 -19.22 -14.42
N VAL A 324 -20.91 -19.65 -15.47
CA VAL A 324 -22.32 -19.34 -15.68
C VAL A 324 -23.21 -20.13 -14.73
N ALA A 325 -23.00 -21.45 -14.62
CA ALA A 325 -23.78 -22.33 -13.72
C ALA A 325 -23.28 -22.27 -12.26
N ARG A 326 -22.21 -21.56 -11.97
CA ARG A 326 -21.56 -21.45 -10.64
C ARG A 326 -21.16 -22.80 -10.04
N LYS A 327 -20.77 -23.75 -10.90
CA LYS A 327 -20.27 -25.07 -10.50
C LYS A 327 -18.76 -25.04 -10.27
N GLY A 328 -18.24 -25.80 -9.29
CA GLY A 328 -16.80 -26.02 -9.06
C GLY A 328 -16.02 -24.80 -8.53
N LEU A 329 -16.70 -23.71 -8.15
CA LEU A 329 -16.05 -22.45 -7.77
C LEU A 329 -15.41 -22.49 -6.38
N ASP A 330 -16.03 -23.13 -5.39
CA ASP A 330 -15.52 -23.12 -4.02
C ASP A 330 -14.20 -23.87 -3.87
N PRO A 331 -14.00 -25.08 -4.41
CA PRO A 331 -12.70 -25.74 -4.41
C PRO A 331 -11.60 -24.90 -5.09
N LEU A 332 -11.94 -24.22 -6.18
CA LEU A 332 -11.03 -23.30 -6.88
C LEU A 332 -10.62 -22.13 -5.98
N LYS A 333 -11.58 -21.46 -5.31
CA LYS A 333 -11.30 -20.35 -4.39
C LYS A 333 -10.34 -20.75 -3.27
N PHE A 334 -10.61 -21.89 -2.61
CA PHE A 334 -9.76 -22.39 -1.54
C PHE A 334 -8.34 -22.66 -2.03
N ARG A 335 -8.20 -23.35 -3.17
CA ARG A 335 -6.87 -23.64 -3.70
C ARG A 335 -6.11 -22.41 -4.12
N LEU A 336 -6.75 -21.43 -4.76
CA LEU A 336 -6.13 -20.16 -5.10
C LEU A 336 -5.67 -19.43 -3.86
N MET A 337 -6.48 -19.39 -2.79
CA MET A 337 -6.11 -18.76 -1.53
C MET A 337 -4.90 -19.44 -0.88
N ASP A 338 -4.87 -20.78 -0.85
CA ASP A 338 -3.73 -21.53 -0.32
C ASP A 338 -2.45 -21.20 -1.10
N MET A 339 -2.49 -21.24 -2.44
CA MET A 339 -1.34 -20.93 -3.30
C MET A 339 -0.84 -19.48 -3.11
N VAL A 340 -1.75 -18.53 -3.00
CA VAL A 340 -1.41 -17.12 -2.71
C VAL A 340 -0.75 -17.00 -1.34
N THR A 341 -1.29 -17.69 -0.33
CA THR A 341 -0.75 -17.67 1.03
C THR A 341 0.63 -18.34 1.10
N GLU A 342 0.81 -19.48 0.41
CA GLU A 342 2.11 -20.15 0.30
C GLU A 342 3.14 -19.26 -0.37
N HIS A 343 2.78 -18.60 -1.48
CA HIS A 343 3.66 -17.68 -2.19
C HIS A 343 4.04 -16.48 -1.31
N ARG A 344 3.08 -15.89 -0.58
CA ARG A 344 3.34 -14.80 0.36
C ARG A 344 4.30 -15.22 1.48
N LYS A 345 4.19 -16.45 1.99
CA LYS A 345 5.11 -17.01 3.01
C LYS A 345 6.49 -17.37 2.46
N ALA A 346 6.57 -17.76 1.18
CA ALA A 346 7.83 -18.14 0.52
C ALA A 346 8.68 -16.93 0.10
N GLN A 347 8.08 -15.74 -0.04
CA GLN A 347 8.86 -14.53 -0.23
C GLN A 347 9.75 -14.34 0.99
N PRO A 348 11.09 -14.27 0.81
CA PRO A 348 11.99 -14.09 1.93
C PRO A 348 11.60 -12.80 2.64
N LEU A 349 11.16 -12.93 3.88
CA LEU A 349 11.04 -11.77 4.77
C LEU A 349 12.34 -10.99 4.64
N PRO A 350 12.33 -9.72 4.23
CA PRO A 350 13.53 -8.92 4.29
C PRO A 350 14.05 -9.08 5.70
N LYS A 351 15.31 -9.56 5.83
CA LYS A 351 15.95 -9.71 7.14
C LYS A 351 15.63 -8.42 7.86
N LYS A 352 15.03 -8.52 9.06
CA LYS A 352 14.80 -7.37 9.93
C LYS A 352 16.16 -6.76 10.20
N ASP A 353 16.66 -5.96 9.27
CA ASP A 353 17.74 -5.05 9.54
C ASP A 353 17.22 -4.16 10.65
N LYS A 354 17.90 -4.16 11.78
CA LYS A 354 17.57 -3.34 12.96
C LYS A 354 17.56 -1.84 12.64
N ASN A 355 17.94 -1.47 11.45
CA ASN A 355 17.80 -0.15 10.85
C ASN A 355 16.60 -0.18 9.90
N HIS A 356 15.41 0.10 10.43
CA HIS A 356 14.27 0.43 9.57
C HIS A 356 14.71 1.55 8.62
N THR A 357 14.62 1.31 7.31
CA THR A 357 14.91 2.35 6.32
C THR A 357 13.79 3.39 6.45
N VAL A 358 14.08 4.50 7.12
CA VAL A 358 13.14 5.62 7.23
C VAL A 358 13.43 6.54 6.04
N ILE A 359 12.45 6.64 5.16
CA ILE A 359 12.50 7.54 4.01
C ILE A 359 11.94 8.89 4.46
N HIS A 360 12.76 9.92 4.46
CA HIS A 360 12.31 11.29 4.69
C HIS A 360 11.95 11.95 3.35
N PRO A 361 10.87 12.73 3.27
CA PRO A 361 10.60 13.55 2.10
C PRO A 361 11.78 14.48 1.84
N LYS A 362 12.16 14.68 0.58
CA LYS A 362 13.23 15.62 0.22
C LYS A 362 12.89 16.98 0.81
N ALA A 363 13.78 17.51 1.64
CA ALA A 363 13.61 18.81 2.29
C ALA A 363 13.34 19.88 1.23
N GLN A 364 12.11 20.37 1.17
CA GLN A 364 11.77 21.57 0.40
C GLN A 364 12.26 22.76 1.21
N GLY A 365 13.40 23.30 0.82
CA GLY A 365 14.02 24.55 1.23
C GLY A 365 13.85 24.97 2.70
N HIS A 366 14.91 25.49 3.30
CA HIS A 366 14.88 26.01 4.67
C HIS A 366 13.65 26.87 4.94
N LYS A 367 12.67 26.32 5.68
CA LYS A 367 11.64 27.16 6.30
C LYS A 367 12.35 28.07 7.29
N LYS A 368 12.24 29.39 7.10
CA LYS A 368 12.64 30.35 8.12
C LYS A 368 11.82 30.02 9.37
N HIS A 369 12.48 29.61 10.44
CA HIS A 369 11.84 29.39 11.72
C HIS A 369 11.19 30.71 12.16
N THR A 370 9.88 30.75 12.19
CA THR A 370 9.14 31.88 12.74
C THR A 370 9.11 31.68 14.24
N CYS A 371 9.98 32.39 14.94
CA CYS A 371 10.03 32.34 16.39
C CYS A 371 8.81 33.10 16.95
N LEU A 372 7.81 32.37 17.42
CA LEU A 372 6.69 32.95 18.15
C LEU A 372 7.09 33.05 19.61
N LEU A 373 7.15 34.27 20.13
CA LEU A 373 7.46 34.56 21.54
C LEU A 373 6.18 34.47 22.38
N TYR A 374 6.24 33.75 23.48
CA TYR A 374 5.21 33.71 24.50
C TYR A 374 5.72 34.50 25.72
N THR A 375 4.97 35.48 26.18
CA THR A 375 5.28 36.24 27.39
C THR A 375 4.24 35.94 28.45
N SER A 376 4.65 35.89 29.72
CA SER A 376 3.74 35.61 30.85
C SER A 376 2.75 36.72 31.15
N ASP A 377 2.87 37.88 30.51
CA ASP A 377 2.15 39.11 30.86
C ASP A 377 0.90 39.38 30.02
N ALA A 378 0.28 38.34 29.46
CA ALA A 378 -1.01 38.48 28.75
C ALA A 378 -2.20 38.85 29.67
N ALA A 379 -1.97 39.13 30.97
CA ALA A 379 -3.02 39.45 31.92
C ALA A 379 -3.13 40.92 32.28
N ASP A 380 -2.22 41.80 31.82
CA ASP A 380 -2.17 43.23 32.34
C ASP A 380 -2.05 44.31 31.26
N ASP A 381 -2.36 44.10 30.02
CA ASP A 381 -2.44 45.20 29.04
C ASP A 381 -3.89 45.68 28.81
N THR A 382 -4.46 46.25 29.88
CA THR A 382 -5.37 47.39 29.77
C THR A 382 -4.63 48.62 30.20
N ILE A 383 -3.78 49.18 29.37
CA ILE A 383 -3.34 50.59 29.52
C ILE A 383 -3.61 51.27 28.17
N ASN A 384 -4.64 52.14 28.25
CA ASN A 384 -4.87 53.24 27.35
C ASN A 384 -3.59 54.09 27.15
N VAL A 385 -3.20 54.34 25.93
CA VAL A 385 -3.03 55.69 25.36
C VAL A 385 -3.14 55.59 23.84
#